data_ae02742ff793bdb8a77499e79073281c
#
_entry.id   ae02742ff793bdb8a77499e79073281c
#
_cell.length_a   1.000
_cell.length_b   1.000
_cell.length_c   1.000
_cell.angle_alpha   90.00
_cell.angle_beta   90.00
_cell.angle_gamma   90.00
#
_symmetry.space_group_name_H-M   'P 1'
#
loop_
_entity.id
_entity.type
_entity.pdbx_description
1 polymer ?
#
loop_
_entity_poly.entity_id
_entity_poly.type
_entity_poly.pdbx_seq_one_letter_code
_entity_poly.pdbx_strand_id
1 'polypeptide(L)'
;MIIQENLTIQEKLKILTDAAKYDVACTSSGVQRRGKKGHLGNSSEAGICHSFAADGRCISLLKILFTNQCIYDCKYCVNRCTNDTVRTAFTPDEVCQLTMEFYRRNYIEGLFLSSGILSTADHTMELICETLYKLRNIYCFNGYIHVKSIPGASRELVEKTGFLADRMSINLELPTAAGLRELAPGKTREKILAPMRQVQQGIALSGRLLGYDRGYRKMFPSDRAGFAGGASLIQPELTGKDLLMPFGKADSPALALKERHYGTKAFVPAGQSTQMIVGATPENDFQMLSVTQALYHNFGLKRVFYSAYVPVNEDSHLPSLPGGSPLLREHRLYQADWLLRFYGFKAEELLSEKKPNFNLLLDPKCDWALQNLKEFPVEVNKASYEQLLRGRKISQTDHCCQKTGKTGF
;
A
#
# COMPACT_ATOMS: atom_id res chain seq x y z
N MET A 1 -28.61 9.67 -3.18
CA MET A 1 -27.80 9.30 -1.99
C MET A 1 -28.75 8.94 -0.86
N ILE A 2 -28.78 7.69 -0.44
CA ILE A 2 -29.66 7.20 0.64
C ILE A 2 -28.79 7.02 1.89
N ILE A 3 -28.95 7.91 2.88
CA ILE A 3 -28.29 7.77 4.19
C ILE A 3 -29.26 7.05 5.10
N GLN A 4 -28.88 5.88 5.60
CA GLN A 4 -29.66 5.12 6.58
C GLN A 4 -29.07 5.38 7.98
N GLU A 5 -29.83 6.06 8.83
CA GLU A 5 -29.38 6.50 10.16
C GLU A 5 -29.54 5.44 11.26
N ASN A 6 -30.48 4.52 11.14
CA ASN A 6 -30.82 3.56 12.20
C ASN A 6 -30.38 2.12 11.91
N LEU A 7 -29.17 1.96 11.37
CA LEU A 7 -28.60 0.64 11.12
C LEU A 7 -27.92 0.07 12.37
N THR A 8 -28.15 -1.21 12.62
CA THR A 8 -27.39 -1.96 13.61
C THR A 8 -25.90 -2.06 13.22
N ILE A 9 -25.01 -2.27 14.18
CA ILE A 9 -23.57 -2.46 13.92
C ILE A 9 -23.35 -3.61 12.92
N GLN A 10 -24.16 -4.65 12.94
CA GLN A 10 -24.04 -5.78 12.00
C GLN A 10 -24.42 -5.40 10.57
N GLU A 11 -25.45 -4.60 10.38
CA GLU A 11 -25.85 -4.09 9.06
C GLU A 11 -24.79 -3.11 8.52
N LYS A 12 -24.29 -2.20 9.34
CA LYS A 12 -23.17 -1.33 8.99
C LYS A 12 -21.93 -2.15 8.60
N LEU A 13 -21.60 -3.19 9.35
CA LEU A 13 -20.47 -4.06 9.08
C LEU A 13 -20.60 -4.70 7.70
N LYS A 14 -21.77 -5.23 7.35
CA LYS A 14 -22.02 -5.82 6.03
C LYS A 14 -21.80 -4.82 4.90
N ILE A 15 -22.34 -3.62 5.00
CA ILE A 15 -22.21 -2.56 3.98
C ILE A 15 -20.77 -2.11 3.85
N LEU A 16 -20.10 -1.84 4.96
CA LEU A 16 -18.76 -1.23 4.96
C LEU A 16 -17.63 -2.24 4.69
N THR A 17 -17.83 -3.52 4.96
CA THR A 17 -16.91 -4.56 4.51
C THR A 17 -17.06 -4.87 3.03
N ASP A 18 -18.30 -4.86 2.52
CA ASP A 18 -18.56 -5.06 1.10
C ASP A 18 -17.96 -3.92 0.25
N ALA A 19 -18.08 -2.68 0.72
CA ALA A 19 -17.43 -1.54 0.11
C ALA A 19 -15.88 -1.60 0.22
N ALA A 20 -15.33 -2.24 1.25
CA ALA A 20 -13.88 -2.38 1.45
C ALA A 20 -13.21 -3.44 0.56
N LYS A 21 -13.95 -4.32 -0.09
CA LYS A 21 -13.39 -5.40 -0.95
C LYS A 21 -12.63 -4.88 -2.17
N TYR A 22 -12.99 -3.70 -2.67
CA TYR A 22 -12.31 -3.06 -3.80
C TYR A 22 -10.97 -2.41 -3.43
N ASP A 23 -10.63 -2.42 -2.16
CA ASP A 23 -9.37 -1.90 -1.64
C ASP A 23 -8.35 -3.04 -1.53
N VAL A 24 -7.37 -3.05 -2.45
CA VAL A 24 -6.44 -4.18 -2.61
C VAL A 24 -5.32 -4.10 -1.58
N ALA A 25 -5.56 -4.55 -0.39
CA ALA A 25 -4.47 -4.87 0.52
C ALA A 25 -4.54 -6.32 1.01
N CYS A 26 -5.55 -7.09 0.55
CA CYS A 26 -5.80 -8.43 1.07
C CYS A 26 -6.67 -9.26 0.14
N THR A 27 -6.38 -10.55 0.06
CA THR A 27 -7.27 -11.54 -0.53
C THR A 27 -8.31 -11.96 0.51
N SER A 28 -9.57 -11.58 0.31
CA SER A 28 -10.69 -12.16 1.07
C SER A 28 -10.96 -13.59 0.58
N SER A 29 -11.41 -14.48 1.48
CA SER A 29 -11.68 -15.90 1.12
C SER A 29 -12.83 -16.09 0.12
N GLY A 30 -13.69 -15.09 -0.05
CA GLY A 30 -14.81 -15.12 -1.00
C GLY A 30 -15.85 -16.23 -0.76
N VAL A 31 -15.83 -16.90 0.41
CA VAL A 31 -16.68 -18.04 0.70
C VAL A 31 -17.67 -17.70 1.82
N GLN A 32 -18.96 -17.79 1.49
CA GLN A 32 -20.04 -17.67 2.47
C GLN A 32 -20.71 -19.02 2.70
N ARG A 33 -20.72 -19.48 3.97
CA ARG A 33 -21.47 -20.68 4.40
C ARG A 33 -22.19 -20.40 5.71
N ARG A 34 -23.50 -20.64 5.74
CA ARG A 34 -24.27 -20.58 6.98
C ARG A 34 -24.09 -21.87 7.77
N GLY A 35 -24.05 -21.74 9.09
CA GLY A 35 -24.04 -22.89 9.98
C GLY A 35 -25.25 -23.79 9.72
N LYS A 36 -25.03 -25.10 9.68
CA LYS A 36 -26.08 -26.13 9.57
C LYS A 36 -26.15 -26.94 10.85
N LYS A 37 -27.35 -27.34 11.26
CA LYS A 37 -27.57 -28.23 12.40
C LYS A 37 -26.73 -29.51 12.24
N GLY A 38 -25.89 -29.84 13.21
CA GLY A 38 -24.99 -30.98 13.16
C GLY A 38 -23.61 -30.71 12.52
N HIS A 39 -23.33 -29.47 12.10
CA HIS A 39 -22.00 -29.05 11.62
C HIS A 39 -21.44 -27.92 12.48
N LEU A 40 -20.14 -27.90 12.67
CA LEU A 40 -19.44 -26.83 13.38
C LEU A 40 -18.98 -25.72 12.42
N GLY A 41 -19.24 -24.46 12.79
CA GLY A 41 -18.74 -23.28 12.13
C GLY A 41 -19.64 -22.70 11.01
N ASN A 42 -19.38 -21.45 10.70
CA ASN A 42 -19.89 -20.72 9.56
C ASN A 42 -18.73 -20.00 8.87
N SER A 43 -18.91 -19.62 7.62
CA SER A 43 -17.94 -18.81 6.89
C SER A 43 -18.63 -17.54 6.42
N SER A 44 -18.03 -16.38 6.71
CA SER A 44 -18.52 -15.07 6.24
C SER A 44 -17.55 -14.51 5.20
N GLU A 45 -18.07 -13.97 4.12
CA GLU A 45 -17.29 -13.28 3.08
C GLU A 45 -16.68 -11.98 3.57
N ALA A 46 -17.24 -11.41 4.62
CA ALA A 46 -16.99 -10.03 4.97
C ALA A 46 -15.92 -9.87 6.04
N GLY A 47 -15.02 -8.91 5.83
CA GLY A 47 -14.30 -8.19 6.85
C GLY A 47 -12.99 -8.80 7.33
N ILE A 48 -12.62 -10.03 7.02
CA ILE A 48 -11.34 -10.57 7.44
C ILE A 48 -10.43 -10.73 6.23
N CYS A 49 -9.28 -10.07 6.30
CA CYS A 49 -8.24 -10.18 5.30
C CYS A 49 -6.99 -10.83 5.88
N HIS A 50 -6.21 -11.44 5.01
CA HIS A 50 -4.96 -12.09 5.37
C HIS A 50 -3.77 -11.31 4.85
N SER A 51 -2.85 -10.96 5.72
CA SER A 51 -1.58 -10.33 5.39
C SER A 51 -0.44 -11.22 5.85
N PHE A 52 0.65 -11.29 5.08
CA PHE A 52 1.80 -12.07 5.49
C PHE A 52 2.82 -11.18 6.20
N ALA A 53 3.23 -11.60 7.39
CA ALA A 53 4.34 -11.00 8.11
C ALA A 53 5.68 -11.35 7.43
N ALA A 54 6.74 -10.61 7.77
CA ALA A 54 8.08 -10.87 7.23
C ALA A 54 8.64 -12.27 7.58
N ASP A 55 8.09 -12.91 8.60
CA ASP A 55 8.44 -14.28 9.03
C ASP A 55 7.58 -15.37 8.38
N GLY A 56 6.74 -15.00 7.39
CA GLY A 56 5.88 -15.94 6.66
C GLY A 56 4.57 -16.29 7.36
N ARG A 57 4.31 -15.79 8.59
CA ARG A 57 3.03 -16.00 9.27
C ARG A 57 1.91 -15.25 8.56
N CYS A 58 0.76 -15.90 8.47
CA CYS A 58 -0.48 -15.27 8.01
C CYS A 58 -1.10 -14.50 9.19
N ILE A 59 -1.34 -13.21 9.00
CA ILE A 59 -1.98 -12.32 9.97
C ILE A 59 -3.40 -12.05 9.48
N SER A 60 -4.40 -12.37 10.27
CA SER A 60 -5.79 -12.05 9.98
C SER A 60 -6.16 -10.66 10.49
N LEU A 61 -6.70 -9.82 9.62
CA LEU A 61 -7.06 -8.44 9.94
C LEU A 61 -8.56 -8.22 9.71
N LEU A 62 -9.21 -7.52 10.62
CA LEU A 62 -10.53 -6.94 10.36
C LEU A 62 -10.35 -5.77 9.38
N LYS A 63 -10.82 -5.94 8.15
CA LYS A 63 -10.73 -4.93 7.10
C LYS A 63 -12.09 -4.27 6.90
N ILE A 64 -12.20 -3.02 7.27
CA ILE A 64 -13.43 -2.24 7.17
C ILE A 64 -13.16 -0.83 6.65
N LEU A 65 -14.20 -0.23 6.06
CA LEU A 65 -14.27 1.21 5.91
C LEU A 65 -14.87 1.83 7.19
N PHE A 66 -14.31 2.94 7.63
CA PHE A 66 -14.94 3.77 8.65
C PHE A 66 -16.28 4.32 8.14
N THR A 67 -16.28 4.77 6.88
CA THR A 67 -17.49 5.17 6.15
C THR A 67 -17.33 4.95 4.65
N ASN A 68 -18.43 4.66 3.96
CA ASN A 68 -18.51 4.68 2.49
C ASN A 68 -19.15 5.98 1.95
N GLN A 69 -19.45 6.94 2.82
CA GLN A 69 -19.76 8.30 2.41
C GLN A 69 -18.46 8.97 1.94
N CYS A 70 -18.51 9.64 0.79
CA CYS A 70 -17.33 10.31 0.24
C CYS A 70 -17.77 11.59 -0.48
N ILE A 71 -17.05 12.69 -0.24
CA ILE A 71 -17.24 13.94 -0.96
C ILE A 71 -16.56 13.96 -2.33
N TYR A 72 -15.67 12.98 -2.61
CA TYR A 72 -14.93 12.90 -3.87
C TYR A 72 -15.71 12.10 -4.91
N ASP A 73 -15.53 12.52 -6.16
CA ASP A 73 -16.08 11.87 -7.34
C ASP A 73 -15.00 11.15 -8.15
N CYS A 74 -14.25 10.25 -7.50
CA CYS A 74 -13.27 9.43 -8.20
C CYS A 74 -13.98 8.44 -9.13
N LYS A 75 -13.83 8.58 -10.44
CA LYS A 75 -14.61 7.86 -11.45
C LYS A 75 -14.50 6.35 -11.37
N TYR A 76 -13.36 5.83 -10.93
CA TYR A 76 -13.12 4.39 -10.72
C TYR A 76 -13.66 3.84 -9.40
N CYS A 77 -14.18 4.69 -8.50
CA CYS A 77 -14.51 4.26 -7.14
C CYS A 77 -16.00 3.94 -6.99
N VAL A 78 -16.31 2.80 -6.39
CA VAL A 78 -17.70 2.41 -6.08
C VAL A 78 -18.36 3.39 -5.10
N ASN A 79 -17.55 4.04 -4.25
CA ASN A 79 -18.01 4.98 -3.23
C ASN A 79 -17.99 6.45 -3.68
N ARG A 80 -17.85 6.74 -4.99
CA ARG A 80 -17.91 8.11 -5.50
C ARG A 80 -19.24 8.78 -5.09
N CYS A 81 -19.21 10.09 -4.86
CA CYS A 81 -20.37 10.82 -4.33
C CYS A 81 -21.61 10.75 -5.24
N THR A 82 -21.43 10.58 -6.53
CA THR A 82 -22.51 10.52 -7.54
C THR A 82 -23.17 9.14 -7.63
N ASN A 83 -22.58 8.08 -7.05
CA ASN A 83 -23.20 6.76 -7.08
C ASN A 83 -24.36 6.66 -6.10
N ASP A 84 -25.45 6.05 -6.56
CA ASP A 84 -26.62 5.77 -5.73
C ASP A 84 -26.44 4.44 -4.98
N THR A 85 -25.66 4.48 -3.93
CA THR A 85 -25.38 3.34 -3.03
C THR A 85 -25.83 3.66 -1.62
N VAL A 86 -26.19 2.63 -0.85
CA VAL A 86 -26.51 2.81 0.57
C VAL A 86 -25.28 3.31 1.32
N ARG A 87 -25.41 4.43 2.01
CA ARG A 87 -24.33 5.08 2.73
C ARG A 87 -24.51 4.97 4.23
N THR A 88 -23.42 4.65 4.91
CA THR A 88 -23.37 4.60 6.37
C THR A 88 -21.98 4.93 6.89
N ALA A 89 -21.90 5.17 8.20
CA ALA A 89 -20.63 5.39 8.89
C ALA A 89 -20.66 4.68 10.25
N PHE A 90 -19.52 4.20 10.66
CA PHE A 90 -19.27 3.83 12.05
C PHE A 90 -18.98 5.07 12.89
N THR A 91 -19.24 4.96 14.18
CA THR A 91 -18.62 5.84 15.17
C THR A 91 -17.27 5.26 15.61
N PRO A 92 -16.36 6.07 16.21
CA PRO A 92 -15.12 5.54 16.79
C PRO A 92 -15.35 4.40 17.79
N ASP A 93 -16.40 4.49 18.61
CA ASP A 93 -16.72 3.47 19.61
C ASP A 93 -17.23 2.17 18.98
N GLU A 94 -18.02 2.23 17.93
CA GLU A 94 -18.47 1.04 17.18
C GLU A 94 -17.29 0.28 16.56
N VAL A 95 -16.31 1.00 15.97
CA VAL A 95 -15.11 0.37 15.42
C VAL A 95 -14.27 -0.27 16.54
N CYS A 96 -14.14 0.42 17.67
CA CYS A 96 -13.43 -0.13 18.84
C CYS A 96 -14.11 -1.41 19.35
N GLN A 97 -15.42 -1.36 19.54
CA GLN A 97 -16.20 -2.52 19.99
C GLN A 97 -16.03 -3.71 19.06
N LEU A 98 -16.24 -3.51 17.74
CA LEU A 98 -16.06 -4.57 16.74
C LEU A 98 -14.65 -5.17 16.80
N THR A 99 -13.62 -4.31 16.80
CA THR A 99 -12.23 -4.76 16.83
C THR A 99 -11.94 -5.60 18.05
N MET A 100 -12.37 -5.14 19.24
CA MET A 100 -12.14 -5.84 20.49
C MET A 100 -12.92 -7.14 20.60
N GLU A 101 -14.16 -7.19 20.12
CA GLU A 101 -14.96 -8.41 20.13
C GLU A 101 -14.38 -9.48 19.20
N PHE A 102 -13.97 -9.12 17.98
CA PHE A 102 -13.34 -10.03 17.04
C PHE A 102 -11.97 -10.51 17.55
N TYR A 103 -11.20 -9.63 18.16
CA TYR A 103 -9.90 -9.97 18.74
C TYR A 103 -10.03 -10.92 19.92
N ARG A 104 -10.93 -10.66 20.88
CA ARG A 104 -11.18 -11.54 22.05
C ARG A 104 -11.65 -12.93 21.66
N ARG A 105 -12.36 -13.05 20.53
CA ARG A 105 -12.80 -14.33 19.97
C ARG A 105 -11.73 -15.01 19.11
N ASN A 106 -10.55 -14.42 19.02
CA ASN A 106 -9.43 -14.92 18.24
C ASN A 106 -9.72 -15.06 16.74
N TYR A 107 -10.59 -14.20 16.19
CA TYR A 107 -10.90 -14.17 14.76
C TYR A 107 -9.90 -13.33 13.98
N ILE A 108 -9.29 -12.34 14.62
CA ILE A 108 -8.34 -11.41 14.05
C ILE A 108 -7.15 -11.17 14.97
N GLU A 109 -6.02 -10.79 14.36
CA GLU A 109 -4.82 -10.33 15.05
C GLU A 109 -4.66 -8.80 14.98
N GLY A 110 -5.47 -8.14 14.15
CA GLY A 110 -5.38 -6.69 13.98
C GLY A 110 -6.51 -6.08 13.19
N LEU A 111 -6.39 -4.76 12.98
CA LEU A 111 -7.35 -3.93 12.26
C LEU A 111 -6.70 -3.34 11.02
N PHE A 112 -7.40 -3.36 9.88
CA PHE A 112 -7.11 -2.54 8.72
C PHE A 112 -8.26 -1.56 8.50
N LEU A 113 -8.01 -0.29 8.80
CA LEU A 113 -9.00 0.77 8.73
C LEU A 113 -8.74 1.70 7.56
N SER A 114 -9.69 1.79 6.64
CA SER A 114 -9.75 2.76 5.56
C SER A 114 -11.03 3.57 5.64
N SER A 115 -11.24 4.55 4.76
CA SER A 115 -12.44 5.39 4.80
C SER A 115 -12.72 6.04 3.45
N GLY A 116 -14.00 6.30 3.16
CA GLY A 116 -14.40 7.43 2.36
C GLY A 116 -14.08 8.73 3.08
N ILE A 117 -14.37 9.87 2.46
CA ILE A 117 -14.10 11.19 3.05
C ILE A 117 -15.44 11.86 3.36
N LEU A 118 -15.72 12.02 4.65
CA LEU A 118 -16.85 12.80 5.15
C LEU A 118 -16.63 14.28 4.80
N SER A 119 -17.30 15.17 5.40
CA SER A 119 -17.29 16.61 5.11
C SER A 119 -15.92 17.23 4.73
N THR A 120 -14.84 16.83 5.40
CA THR A 120 -13.46 17.24 5.09
C THR A 120 -12.46 16.10 5.31
N ALA A 121 -11.26 16.25 4.74
CA ALA A 121 -10.17 15.30 4.97
C ALA A 121 -9.75 15.27 6.45
N ASP A 122 -9.66 16.44 7.08
CA ASP A 122 -9.27 16.58 8.49
C ASP A 122 -10.31 15.96 9.41
N HIS A 123 -11.58 16.28 9.24
CA HIS A 123 -12.64 15.69 10.06
C HIS A 123 -12.64 14.16 10.00
N THR A 124 -12.48 13.58 8.80
CA THR A 124 -12.41 12.13 8.65
C THR A 124 -11.17 11.56 9.35
N MET A 125 -10.04 12.23 9.21
CA MET A 125 -8.78 11.81 9.83
C MET A 125 -8.81 11.96 11.36
N GLU A 126 -9.52 12.95 11.90
CA GLU A 126 -9.78 13.11 13.33
C GLU A 126 -10.54 11.92 13.91
N LEU A 127 -11.63 11.49 13.26
CA LEU A 127 -12.41 10.33 13.68
C LEU A 127 -11.58 9.04 13.64
N ILE A 128 -10.75 8.87 12.60
CA ILE A 128 -9.80 7.75 12.51
C ILE A 128 -8.79 7.83 13.67
N CYS A 129 -8.18 9.00 13.90
CA CYS A 129 -7.20 9.20 14.95
C CYS A 129 -7.80 8.94 16.34
N GLU A 130 -9.03 9.41 16.60
CA GLU A 130 -9.79 9.12 17.81
C GLU A 130 -10.00 7.61 18.01
N THR A 131 -10.39 6.91 16.95
CA THR A 131 -10.57 5.45 16.97
C THR A 131 -9.27 4.74 17.40
N LEU A 132 -8.15 5.09 16.77
CA LEU A 132 -6.86 4.50 17.10
C LEU A 132 -6.41 4.87 18.52
N TYR A 133 -6.65 6.10 18.94
CA TYR A 133 -6.34 6.55 20.30
C TYR A 133 -7.12 5.74 21.33
N LYS A 134 -8.44 5.57 21.14
CA LYS A 134 -9.28 4.75 22.02
C LYS A 134 -8.79 3.30 22.05
N LEU A 135 -8.50 2.68 20.91
CA LEU A 135 -7.96 1.33 20.84
C LEU A 135 -6.67 1.20 21.64
N ARG A 136 -5.70 2.09 21.45
CA ARG A 136 -4.37 2.00 22.08
C ARG A 136 -4.40 2.36 23.58
N ASN A 137 -5.12 3.43 23.96
CA ASN A 137 -4.98 4.00 25.30
C ASN A 137 -6.16 3.68 26.23
N ILE A 138 -7.36 3.42 25.71
CA ILE A 138 -8.53 3.08 26.53
C ILE A 138 -8.73 1.55 26.59
N TYR A 139 -8.73 0.91 25.42
CA TYR A 139 -8.92 -0.55 25.33
C TYR A 139 -7.61 -1.33 25.46
N CYS A 140 -6.46 -0.66 25.55
CA CYS A 140 -5.13 -1.26 25.64
C CYS A 140 -4.87 -2.32 24.55
N PHE A 141 -5.42 -2.08 23.36
CA PHE A 141 -5.27 -2.99 22.22
C PHE A 141 -3.84 -2.98 21.70
N ASN A 142 -3.13 -4.11 21.82
CA ASN A 142 -1.76 -4.27 21.36
C ASN A 142 -1.65 -5.03 20.02
N GLY A 143 -2.78 -5.34 19.38
CA GLY A 143 -2.80 -5.97 18.06
C GLY A 143 -2.32 -5.03 16.95
N TYR A 144 -2.09 -5.61 15.77
CA TYR A 144 -1.61 -4.85 14.61
C TYR A 144 -2.66 -3.87 14.09
N ILE A 145 -2.25 -2.64 13.81
CA ILE A 145 -3.11 -1.61 13.20
C ILE A 145 -2.49 -1.10 11.90
N HIS A 146 -3.18 -1.33 10.79
CA HIS A 146 -2.89 -0.73 9.51
C HIS A 146 -3.96 0.33 9.20
N VAL A 147 -3.56 1.56 8.98
CA VAL A 147 -4.47 2.66 8.66
C VAL A 147 -4.19 3.23 7.27
N LYS A 148 -5.24 3.58 6.56
CA LYS A 148 -5.16 4.38 5.34
C LYS A 148 -5.30 5.85 5.69
N SER A 149 -4.24 6.62 5.49
CA SER A 149 -4.28 8.07 5.66
C SER A 149 -5.13 8.72 4.59
N ILE A 150 -5.89 9.72 4.98
CA ILE A 150 -6.74 10.50 4.06
C ILE A 150 -5.88 11.51 3.31
N PRO A 151 -5.89 11.51 1.96
CA PRO A 151 -5.18 12.51 1.17
C PRO A 151 -5.68 13.92 1.47
N GLY A 152 -4.75 14.82 1.80
CA GLY A 152 -5.07 16.21 2.14
C GLY A 152 -5.37 16.45 3.62
N ALA A 153 -5.25 15.44 4.49
CA ALA A 153 -5.29 15.64 5.93
C ALA A 153 -4.09 16.45 6.44
N SER A 154 -4.29 17.19 7.50
CA SER A 154 -3.25 18.04 8.11
C SER A 154 -2.06 17.22 8.61
N ARG A 155 -0.88 17.87 8.59
CA ARG A 155 0.37 17.22 9.04
C ARG A 155 0.28 16.73 10.48
N GLU A 156 -0.40 17.47 11.32
CA GLU A 156 -0.56 17.14 12.74
C GLU A 156 -1.36 15.84 12.94
N LEU A 157 -2.45 15.67 12.19
CA LEU A 157 -3.27 14.46 12.26
C LEU A 157 -2.53 13.23 11.69
N VAL A 158 -1.81 13.39 10.57
CA VAL A 158 -0.96 12.33 10.02
C VAL A 158 0.10 11.91 11.03
N GLU A 159 0.72 12.85 11.72
CA GLU A 159 1.75 12.58 12.74
C GLU A 159 1.17 11.85 13.95
N LYS A 160 0.08 12.36 14.53
CA LYS A 160 -0.61 11.70 15.66
C LYS A 160 -1.01 10.28 15.34
N THR A 161 -1.60 10.08 14.16
CA THR A 161 -2.01 8.75 13.69
C THR A 161 -0.81 7.82 13.50
N GLY A 162 0.32 8.34 13.01
CA GLY A 162 1.54 7.57 12.81
C GLY A 162 2.14 6.97 14.10
N PHE A 163 1.92 7.60 15.26
CA PHE A 163 2.31 7.04 16.56
C PHE A 163 1.34 5.98 17.11
N LEU A 164 0.15 5.90 16.54
CA LEU A 164 -0.89 4.96 16.98
C LEU A 164 -0.98 3.74 16.06
N ALA A 165 -0.54 3.87 14.82
CA ALA A 165 -0.58 2.81 13.80
C ALA A 165 0.76 2.09 13.67
N ASP A 166 0.71 0.78 13.36
CA ASP A 166 1.90 0.02 13.02
C ASP A 166 2.30 0.22 11.55
N ARG A 167 1.33 0.32 10.66
CA ARG A 167 1.53 0.64 9.24
C ARG A 167 0.58 1.74 8.79
N MET A 168 1.10 2.61 7.93
CA MET A 168 0.30 3.62 7.26
C MET A 168 0.40 3.45 5.75
N SER A 169 -0.71 3.56 5.05
CA SER A 169 -0.74 3.61 3.59
C SER A 169 -1.38 4.91 3.10
N ILE A 170 -0.82 5.43 2.02
CA ILE A 170 -1.34 6.57 1.30
C ILE A 170 -1.40 6.17 -0.15
N ASN A 171 -2.61 6.05 -0.70
CA ASN A 171 -2.76 5.55 -2.06
C ASN A 171 -2.37 6.58 -3.10
N LEU A 172 -1.46 6.21 -3.99
CA LEU A 172 -1.14 7.00 -5.18
C LEU A 172 -2.27 6.93 -6.19
N GLU A 173 -2.97 5.81 -6.27
CA GLU A 173 -4.07 5.45 -7.15
C GLU A 173 -3.64 5.34 -8.62
N LEU A 174 -3.17 6.42 -9.21
CA LEU A 174 -2.78 6.50 -10.62
C LEU A 174 -1.34 7.01 -10.75
N PRO A 175 -0.57 6.49 -11.72
CA PRO A 175 0.85 6.79 -11.84
C PRO A 175 1.13 8.22 -12.33
N THR A 176 0.17 8.87 -13.03
CA THR A 176 0.35 10.21 -13.61
C THR A 176 -0.54 11.27 -12.98
N ALA A 177 -0.09 12.52 -13.01
CA ALA A 177 -0.90 13.66 -12.60
C ALA A 177 -2.08 13.92 -13.57
N ALA A 178 -1.90 13.62 -14.85
CA ALA A 178 -2.96 13.71 -15.85
C ALA A 178 -4.10 12.74 -15.53
N GLY A 179 -3.78 11.46 -15.28
CA GLY A 179 -4.75 10.47 -14.87
C GLY A 179 -5.49 10.84 -13.58
N LEU A 180 -4.77 11.40 -12.59
CA LEU A 180 -5.41 11.88 -11.35
C LEU A 180 -6.39 13.02 -11.61
N ARG A 181 -6.01 14.02 -12.44
CA ARG A 181 -6.92 15.14 -12.78
C ARG A 181 -8.18 14.65 -13.48
N GLU A 182 -8.04 13.67 -14.36
CA GLU A 182 -9.13 13.11 -15.14
C GLU A 182 -10.06 12.21 -14.32
N LEU A 183 -9.50 11.25 -13.59
CA LEU A 183 -10.27 10.19 -12.92
C LEU A 183 -10.51 10.44 -11.43
N ALA A 184 -9.74 11.30 -10.79
CA ALA A 184 -9.86 11.61 -9.36
C ALA A 184 -9.62 13.11 -9.07
N PRO A 185 -10.45 14.03 -9.58
CA PRO A 185 -10.20 15.47 -9.55
C PRO A 185 -10.07 16.05 -8.13
N GLY A 186 -10.64 15.40 -7.12
CA GLY A 186 -10.48 15.79 -5.71
C GLY A 186 -9.10 15.48 -5.12
N LYS A 187 -8.30 14.65 -5.79
CA LYS A 187 -6.95 14.25 -5.37
C LYS A 187 -5.90 14.94 -6.21
N THR A 188 -4.89 15.50 -5.57
CA THR A 188 -3.71 16.03 -6.27
C THR A 188 -2.47 15.24 -5.83
N ARG A 189 -1.44 15.23 -6.68
CA ARG A 189 -0.16 14.62 -6.30
C ARG A 189 0.41 15.19 -5.01
N GLU A 190 0.33 16.48 -4.82
CA GLU A 190 0.81 17.14 -3.62
C GLU A 190 0.11 16.60 -2.37
N LYS A 191 -1.23 16.50 -2.39
CA LYS A 191 -2.03 15.93 -1.29
C LYS A 191 -1.69 14.47 -0.99
N ILE A 192 -1.08 13.75 -1.93
CA ILE A 192 -0.66 12.35 -1.76
C ILE A 192 0.82 12.26 -1.35
N LEU A 193 1.71 12.96 -2.06
CA LEU A 193 3.15 12.82 -1.86
C LEU A 193 3.67 13.56 -0.61
N ALA A 194 3.03 14.68 -0.22
CA ALA A 194 3.44 15.41 0.97
C ALA A 194 3.30 14.55 2.26
N PRO A 195 2.15 13.91 2.53
CA PRO A 195 2.06 13.01 3.68
C PRO A 195 2.95 11.76 3.56
N MET A 196 3.21 11.23 2.35
CA MET A 196 4.19 10.15 2.17
C MET A 196 5.59 10.55 2.62
N ARG A 197 6.04 11.77 2.26
CA ARG A 197 7.33 12.32 2.72
C ARG A 197 7.37 12.53 4.22
N GLN A 198 6.27 13.04 4.78
CA GLN A 198 6.16 13.22 6.23
C GLN A 198 6.29 11.89 6.96
N VAL A 199 5.62 10.85 6.50
CA VAL A 199 5.71 9.50 7.09
C VAL A 199 7.13 8.95 6.96
N GLN A 200 7.78 9.09 5.80
CA GLN A 200 9.17 8.69 5.61
C GLN A 200 10.12 9.39 6.60
N GLN A 201 9.98 10.71 6.74
CA GLN A 201 10.79 11.50 7.67
C GLN A 201 10.57 11.06 9.12
N GLY A 202 9.31 10.83 9.51
CA GLY A 202 8.94 10.35 10.83
C GLY A 202 9.54 8.97 11.14
N ILE A 203 9.48 8.03 10.19
CA ILE A 203 10.09 6.70 10.32
C ILE A 203 11.61 6.82 10.47
N ALA A 204 12.27 7.64 9.64
CA ALA A 204 13.71 7.82 9.69
C ALA A 204 14.16 8.48 11.00
N LEU A 205 13.41 9.47 11.50
CA LEU A 205 13.71 10.15 12.76
C LEU A 205 13.51 9.22 13.95
N SER A 206 12.37 8.54 14.03
CA SER A 206 12.06 7.57 15.07
C SER A 206 13.09 6.42 15.08
N GLY A 207 13.45 5.89 13.90
CA GLY A 207 14.46 4.84 13.77
C GLY A 207 15.84 5.25 14.30
N ARG A 208 16.28 6.48 14.03
CA ARG A 208 17.54 7.02 14.56
C ARG A 208 17.49 7.16 16.08
N LEU A 209 16.45 7.77 16.61
CA LEU A 209 16.30 8.03 18.03
C LEU A 209 16.14 6.76 18.86
N LEU A 210 15.50 5.72 18.30
CA LEU A 210 15.31 4.42 18.95
C LEU A 210 16.44 3.42 18.62
N GLY A 211 17.45 3.81 17.86
CA GLY A 211 18.60 2.95 17.54
C GLY A 211 18.33 1.87 16.50
N TYR A 212 17.21 1.89 15.80
CA TYR A 212 16.84 0.90 14.77
C TYR A 212 17.41 1.18 13.38
N ASP A 213 18.22 2.22 13.22
CA ASP A 213 18.73 2.70 11.92
C ASP A 213 19.60 1.68 11.16
N ARG A 214 20.20 0.71 11.85
CA ARG A 214 21.11 -0.29 11.25
C ARG A 214 20.40 -1.28 10.30
N GLY A 215 19.12 -1.57 10.49
CA GLY A 215 18.37 -2.52 9.66
C GLY A 215 17.85 -1.92 8.36
N TYR A 216 17.53 -0.64 8.36
CA TYR A 216 16.95 0.06 7.21
C TYR A 216 17.95 0.28 6.09
N ARG A 217 19.23 0.61 6.44
CA ARG A 217 20.31 0.82 5.46
C ARG A 217 20.77 -0.46 4.76
N LYS A 218 20.61 -1.63 5.40
CA LYS A 218 20.96 -2.92 4.77
C LYS A 218 19.98 -3.37 3.70
N MET A 219 18.73 -2.90 3.76
CA MET A 219 17.68 -3.28 2.81
C MET A 219 17.72 -2.46 1.51
N PHE A 220 18.29 -1.24 1.58
CA PHE A 220 18.45 -0.35 0.45
C PHE A 220 19.83 0.33 0.58
N PRO A 221 20.91 -0.27 0.02
CA PRO A 221 22.20 0.37 -0.05
C PRO A 221 22.02 1.69 -0.83
N SER A 222 22.27 2.81 -0.17
CA SER A 222 22.35 4.09 -0.84
C SER A 222 23.65 4.14 -1.62
N ASP A 223 23.65 3.71 -2.87
CA ASP A 223 24.73 4.01 -3.79
C ASP A 223 24.76 5.52 -4.03
N ARG A 224 25.65 6.18 -3.28
CA ARG A 224 25.93 7.62 -3.41
C ARG A 224 26.62 7.99 -4.72
N ALA A 225 26.92 7.03 -5.57
CA ALA A 225 27.62 7.26 -6.83
C ALA A 225 26.84 6.66 -8.00
N GLY A 226 26.11 7.47 -8.75
CA GLY A 226 25.74 7.07 -10.09
C GLY A 226 24.36 7.38 -10.61
N PHE A 227 23.52 8.14 -9.93
CA PHE A 227 22.18 8.48 -10.47
C PHE A 227 22.05 9.93 -10.98
N ALA A 228 23.08 10.42 -11.68
CA ALA A 228 22.97 11.67 -12.45
C ALA A 228 22.37 11.47 -13.86
N GLY A 229 22.16 10.22 -14.32
CA GLY A 229 21.77 9.91 -15.70
C GLY A 229 20.37 9.32 -15.91
N GLY A 230 19.67 8.90 -14.86
CA GLY A 230 18.36 8.22 -14.99
C GLY A 230 17.12 9.11 -14.88
N ALA A 231 17.28 10.38 -14.58
CA ALA A 231 16.15 11.30 -14.37
C ALA A 231 15.41 11.70 -15.68
N SER A 232 15.95 11.35 -16.83
CA SER A 232 15.42 11.78 -18.14
C SER A 232 14.33 10.88 -18.73
N LEU A 233 14.15 9.66 -18.20
CA LEU A 233 13.20 8.68 -18.77
C LEU A 233 11.83 8.65 -18.08
N ILE A 234 11.70 9.27 -16.92
CA ILE A 234 10.40 9.47 -16.29
C ILE A 234 9.81 10.73 -16.91
N GLN A 235 8.65 10.62 -17.55
CA GLN A 235 7.97 11.76 -18.17
C GLN A 235 7.98 12.99 -17.26
N PRO A 236 8.01 14.25 -17.80
CA PRO A 236 8.18 15.48 -17.02
C PRO A 236 7.24 15.62 -15.81
N GLU A 237 6.11 14.92 -15.84
CA GLU A 237 5.12 14.90 -14.76
C GLU A 237 5.53 14.08 -13.52
N LEU A 238 6.50 13.19 -13.64
CA LEU A 238 7.10 12.41 -12.54
C LEU A 238 8.56 12.80 -12.27
N THR A 239 9.15 13.63 -13.14
CA THR A 239 10.54 14.01 -13.01
C THR A 239 10.76 14.97 -11.85
N GLY A 240 11.72 14.65 -11.09
CA GLY A 240 12.64 15.46 -10.32
C GLY A 240 12.10 16.64 -9.50
N LYS A 241 11.28 17.50 -10.00
CA LYS A 241 10.82 18.66 -9.22
C LYS A 241 9.82 18.29 -8.13
N ASP A 242 8.86 17.41 -8.40
CA ASP A 242 7.87 16.97 -7.40
C ASP A 242 8.41 15.87 -6.48
N LEU A 243 9.34 15.04 -6.97
CA LEU A 243 10.01 13.99 -6.20
C LEU A 243 11.30 14.47 -5.53
N LEU A 244 11.94 15.52 -6.01
CA LEU A 244 13.26 16.02 -5.58
C LEU A 244 13.23 17.37 -4.86
N MET A 245 12.07 18.02 -4.67
CA MET A 245 12.04 19.29 -3.92
C MET A 245 12.61 19.06 -2.52
N PRO A 246 13.72 19.69 -2.17
CA PRO A 246 14.17 19.74 -0.79
C PRO A 246 13.12 20.55 -0.02
N PHE A 247 12.45 19.91 0.93
CA PHE A 247 11.76 20.66 1.98
C PHE A 247 12.80 21.55 2.66
N GLY A 248 12.48 22.82 2.78
CA GLY A 248 13.34 23.85 3.36
C GLY A 248 13.97 23.41 4.67
N LYS A 249 15.17 23.93 4.91
CA LYS A 249 15.99 23.67 6.10
C LYS A 249 15.13 23.71 7.36
N ALA A 250 15.23 22.65 8.13
CA ALA A 250 14.46 22.43 9.34
C ALA A 250 15.11 23.14 10.54
N ASP A 251 15.06 24.45 10.54
CA ASP A 251 15.50 25.29 11.69
C ASP A 251 14.26 25.94 12.33
N SER A 252 13.40 25.17 12.98
CA SER A 252 12.32 25.73 13.78
C SER A 252 12.21 25.08 15.16
N PRO A 253 11.84 25.85 16.21
CA PRO A 253 11.61 25.33 17.57
C PRO A 253 10.61 24.15 17.62
N ALA A 254 9.73 24.03 16.64
CA ALA A 254 8.82 22.90 16.46
C ALA A 254 9.54 21.59 16.24
N LEU A 255 10.76 21.57 15.69
CA LEU A 255 11.58 20.38 15.48
C LEU A 255 12.09 19.78 16.81
N ALA A 256 12.52 20.63 17.74
CA ALA A 256 13.01 20.18 19.05
C ALA A 256 11.90 19.52 19.90
N LEU A 257 10.67 20.01 19.79
CA LEU A 257 9.50 19.38 20.41
C LEU A 257 9.14 18.05 19.75
N LYS A 258 9.27 17.97 18.42
CA LYS A 258 9.08 16.74 17.65
C LYS A 258 10.11 15.69 17.99
N GLU A 259 11.37 16.05 18.09
CA GLU A 259 12.47 15.12 18.45
C GLU A 259 12.22 14.45 19.82
N ARG A 260 11.75 15.18 20.81
CA ARG A 260 11.38 14.62 22.12
C ARG A 260 10.25 13.61 22.01
N HIS A 261 9.24 13.89 21.18
CA HIS A 261 8.10 13.00 21.01
C HIS A 261 8.49 11.71 20.26
N TYR A 262 9.25 11.82 19.17
CA TYR A 262 9.76 10.67 18.42
C TYR A 262 10.75 9.82 19.21
N GLY A 263 11.46 10.41 20.18
CA GLY A 263 12.39 9.66 21.05
C GLY A 263 11.74 8.71 22.03
N THR A 264 10.42 8.79 22.23
CA THR A 264 9.69 8.00 23.23
C THR A 264 8.85 6.87 22.66
N LYS A 265 8.48 6.93 21.38
CA LYS A 265 7.58 5.96 20.74
C LYS A 265 8.02 5.65 19.31
N ALA A 266 7.84 4.40 18.89
CA ALA A 266 8.01 4.01 17.49
C ALA A 266 6.94 4.67 16.62
N PHE A 267 7.37 5.24 15.50
CA PHE A 267 6.48 5.87 14.51
C PHE A 267 6.34 4.93 13.30
N VAL A 268 5.13 4.47 13.03
CA VAL A 268 4.80 3.57 11.91
C VAL A 268 5.85 2.43 11.76
N PRO A 269 6.07 1.60 12.78
CA PRO A 269 7.20 0.65 12.83
C PRO A 269 7.19 -0.40 11.71
N ALA A 270 6.03 -0.75 11.17
CA ALA A 270 5.92 -1.64 10.01
C ALA A 270 6.06 -0.90 8.65
N GLY A 271 6.31 0.42 8.68
CA GLY A 271 6.57 1.24 7.50
C GLY A 271 5.32 1.64 6.73
N GLN A 272 5.54 2.31 5.61
CA GLN A 272 4.48 2.78 4.73
C GLN A 272 4.34 1.96 3.45
N SER A 273 3.15 2.01 2.86
CA SER A 273 2.81 1.39 1.59
C SER A 273 1.89 2.27 0.75
N THR A 274 1.73 1.93 -0.52
CA THR A 274 0.81 2.60 -1.44
C THR A 274 0.12 1.58 -2.34
N GLN A 275 -0.88 2.03 -3.08
CA GLN A 275 -1.59 1.25 -4.08
C GLN A 275 -1.72 2.04 -5.37
N MET A 276 -1.60 1.35 -6.51
CA MET A 276 -1.86 1.87 -7.85
C MET A 276 -2.85 0.97 -8.59
N ILE A 277 -3.73 1.59 -9.36
CA ILE A 277 -4.70 0.92 -10.22
C ILE A 277 -4.04 0.65 -11.57
N VAL A 278 -4.15 -0.58 -12.07
CA VAL A 278 -3.55 -1.04 -13.32
C VAL A 278 -4.62 -1.09 -14.40
N GLY A 279 -4.43 -0.34 -15.49
CA GLY A 279 -5.30 -0.38 -16.65
C GLY A 279 -6.56 0.51 -16.55
N ALA A 280 -6.65 1.41 -15.57
CA ALA A 280 -7.67 2.46 -15.57
C ALA A 280 -7.27 3.65 -16.45
N THR A 281 -6.00 3.81 -16.73
CA THR A 281 -5.37 4.86 -17.52
C THR A 281 -4.39 4.24 -18.52
N PRO A 282 -3.96 4.96 -19.59
CA PRO A 282 -3.22 4.38 -20.70
C PRO A 282 -1.75 4.03 -20.40
N GLU A 283 -1.26 4.29 -19.18
CA GLU A 283 0.13 4.05 -18.85
C GLU A 283 0.50 2.58 -19.05
N ASN A 284 1.70 2.36 -19.60
CA ASN A 284 2.28 1.05 -19.82
C ASN A 284 2.99 0.50 -18.57
N ASP A 285 3.44 -0.75 -18.62
CA ASP A 285 4.06 -1.42 -17.47
C ASP A 285 5.41 -0.82 -17.12
N PHE A 286 6.16 -0.30 -18.10
CA PHE A 286 7.44 0.38 -17.85
C PHE A 286 7.25 1.66 -17.04
N GLN A 287 6.24 2.46 -17.37
CA GLN A 287 5.89 3.65 -16.59
C GLN A 287 5.45 3.29 -15.17
N MET A 288 4.60 2.28 -15.02
CA MET A 288 4.15 1.78 -13.73
C MET A 288 5.33 1.32 -12.85
N LEU A 289 6.23 0.52 -13.44
CA LEU A 289 7.38 -0.04 -12.73
C LEU A 289 8.42 1.04 -12.38
N SER A 290 8.63 2.03 -13.26
CA SER A 290 9.52 3.18 -13.02
C SER A 290 9.01 4.04 -11.87
N VAL A 291 7.70 4.30 -11.81
CA VAL A 291 7.07 4.98 -10.66
C VAL A 291 7.27 4.18 -9.38
N THR A 292 7.07 2.87 -9.43
CA THR A 292 7.28 1.98 -8.29
C THR A 292 8.72 2.05 -7.78
N GLN A 293 9.70 1.96 -8.67
CA GLN A 293 11.12 2.10 -8.34
C GLN A 293 11.42 3.45 -7.67
N ALA A 294 10.91 4.54 -8.26
CA ALA A 294 11.06 5.88 -7.69
C ALA A 294 10.44 6.01 -6.29
N LEU A 295 9.28 5.40 -6.07
CA LEU A 295 8.62 5.39 -4.76
C LEU A 295 9.44 4.64 -3.70
N TYR A 296 10.04 3.51 -4.04
CA TYR A 296 10.94 2.78 -3.14
C TYR A 296 12.17 3.62 -2.78
N HIS A 297 12.81 4.22 -3.76
CA HIS A 297 14.03 5.02 -3.54
C HIS A 297 13.76 6.33 -2.78
N ASN A 298 12.73 7.07 -3.18
CA ASN A 298 12.53 8.44 -2.71
C ASN A 298 11.65 8.53 -1.47
N PHE A 299 10.78 7.55 -1.22
CA PHE A 299 9.86 7.55 -0.08
C PHE A 299 10.05 6.38 0.88
N GLY A 300 10.98 5.47 0.59
CA GLY A 300 11.28 4.32 1.46
C GLY A 300 10.07 3.42 1.71
N LEU A 301 9.21 3.27 0.71
CA LEU A 301 8.04 2.42 0.83
C LEU A 301 8.43 0.97 1.11
N LYS A 302 7.65 0.26 1.89
CA LYS A 302 7.82 -1.19 2.11
C LYS A 302 7.18 -2.01 1.01
N ARG A 303 6.10 -1.50 0.41
CA ARG A 303 5.40 -2.18 -0.67
C ARG A 303 4.55 -1.23 -1.50
N VAL A 304 4.52 -1.45 -2.79
CA VAL A 304 3.53 -0.95 -3.72
C VAL A 304 2.56 -2.10 -4.01
N PHE A 305 1.26 -1.84 -3.88
CA PHE A 305 0.21 -2.75 -4.26
C PHE A 305 -0.33 -2.36 -5.63
N TYR A 306 -0.55 -3.35 -6.47
CA TYR A 306 -1.21 -3.18 -7.77
C TYR A 306 -2.62 -3.72 -7.68
N SER A 307 -3.55 -3.05 -8.33
CA SER A 307 -4.94 -3.46 -8.43
C SER A 307 -5.39 -3.38 -9.87
N ALA A 308 -5.69 -4.50 -10.48
CA ALA A 308 -6.31 -4.50 -11.79
C ALA A 308 -7.63 -3.70 -11.73
N TYR A 309 -7.81 -2.79 -12.65
CA TYR A 309 -9.03 -2.00 -12.76
C TYR A 309 -10.25 -2.91 -12.95
N VAL A 310 -11.25 -2.70 -12.13
CA VAL A 310 -12.56 -3.37 -12.22
C VAL A 310 -13.59 -2.33 -12.63
N PRO A 311 -14.31 -2.51 -13.74
CA PRO A 311 -15.33 -1.57 -14.20
C PRO A 311 -16.58 -1.68 -13.30
N VAL A 312 -16.62 -0.86 -12.26
CA VAL A 312 -17.76 -0.78 -11.31
C VAL A 312 -18.67 0.40 -11.61
N ASN A 313 -18.24 1.33 -12.47
CA ASN A 313 -18.98 2.51 -12.87
C ASN A 313 -18.97 2.63 -14.39
N GLU A 314 -20.06 3.14 -14.96
CA GLU A 314 -20.15 3.57 -16.34
C GLU A 314 -19.74 5.04 -16.42
N ASP A 315 -18.60 5.33 -17.06
CA ASP A 315 -18.10 6.69 -17.28
C ASP A 315 -17.26 6.71 -18.57
N SER A 316 -17.46 7.71 -19.40
CA SER A 316 -16.78 7.82 -20.70
C SER A 316 -15.28 8.00 -20.61
N HIS A 317 -14.74 8.40 -19.45
CA HIS A 317 -13.30 8.54 -19.19
C HIS A 317 -12.65 7.24 -18.73
N LEU A 318 -13.46 6.23 -18.42
CA LEU A 318 -12.97 4.93 -18.01
C LEU A 318 -12.85 3.99 -19.20
N PRO A 319 -11.82 3.13 -19.26
CA PRO A 319 -11.65 2.21 -20.36
C PRO A 319 -12.76 1.16 -20.39
N SER A 320 -13.26 0.89 -21.56
CA SER A 320 -14.05 -0.30 -21.80
C SER A 320 -13.13 -1.52 -21.81
N LEU A 321 -13.45 -2.53 -21.02
CA LEU A 321 -12.67 -3.75 -20.90
C LEU A 321 -13.47 -4.97 -21.38
N PRO A 322 -13.61 -5.17 -22.69
CA PRO A 322 -14.38 -6.32 -23.21
C PRO A 322 -13.77 -7.67 -22.84
N GLY A 323 -12.48 -7.71 -22.52
CA GLY A 323 -11.76 -8.90 -22.02
C GLY A 323 -11.71 -9.03 -20.49
N GLY A 324 -12.41 -8.17 -19.74
CA GLY A 324 -12.37 -8.15 -18.28
C GLY A 324 -11.18 -7.40 -17.70
N SER A 325 -11.04 -7.45 -16.38
CA SER A 325 -9.97 -6.76 -15.66
C SER A 325 -8.57 -7.27 -16.06
N PRO A 326 -7.54 -6.43 -16.15
CA PRO A 326 -6.19 -6.79 -16.61
C PRO A 326 -5.39 -7.55 -15.53
N LEU A 327 -5.92 -8.67 -15.05
CA LEU A 327 -5.35 -9.48 -13.95
C LEU A 327 -3.95 -10.02 -14.28
N LEU A 328 -3.71 -10.43 -15.52
CA LEU A 328 -2.39 -10.92 -15.92
C LEU A 328 -1.34 -9.81 -15.85
N ARG A 329 -1.70 -8.58 -16.22
CA ARG A 329 -0.83 -7.42 -16.13
C ARG A 329 -0.51 -7.07 -14.68
N GLU A 330 -1.51 -7.09 -13.80
CA GLU A 330 -1.32 -6.96 -12.35
C GLU A 330 -0.34 -8.01 -11.83
N HIS A 331 -0.54 -9.27 -12.21
CA HIS A 331 0.31 -10.38 -11.79
C HIS A 331 1.77 -10.20 -12.25
N ARG A 332 2.00 -9.77 -13.50
CA ARG A 332 3.34 -9.50 -14.03
C ARG A 332 4.03 -8.34 -13.27
N LEU A 333 3.29 -7.29 -12.94
CA LEU A 333 3.81 -6.19 -12.13
C LEU A 333 4.21 -6.65 -10.72
N TYR A 334 3.44 -7.54 -10.07
CA TYR A 334 3.85 -8.13 -8.79
C TYR A 334 5.10 -8.99 -8.91
N GLN A 335 5.26 -9.77 -9.98
CA GLN A 335 6.48 -10.53 -10.24
C GLN A 335 7.68 -9.60 -10.44
N ALA A 336 7.52 -8.52 -11.20
CA ALA A 336 8.58 -7.53 -11.41
C ALA A 336 8.91 -6.75 -10.13
N ASP A 337 7.91 -6.37 -9.33
CA ASP A 337 8.10 -5.75 -8.02
C ASP A 337 8.97 -6.62 -7.09
N TRP A 338 8.76 -7.93 -7.13
CA TRP A 338 9.59 -8.88 -6.41
C TRP A 338 11.06 -8.83 -6.88
N LEU A 339 11.30 -8.76 -8.19
CA LEU A 339 12.64 -8.64 -8.76
C LEU A 339 13.33 -7.34 -8.35
N LEU A 340 12.62 -6.21 -8.36
CA LEU A 340 13.15 -4.93 -7.90
C LEU A 340 13.59 -4.99 -6.43
N ARG A 341 12.74 -5.51 -5.56
CA ARG A 341 12.94 -5.44 -4.11
C ARG A 341 13.96 -6.47 -3.58
N PHE A 342 14.02 -7.65 -4.16
CA PHE A 342 14.79 -8.76 -3.59
C PHE A 342 15.93 -9.27 -4.47
N TYR A 343 15.91 -8.94 -5.76
CA TYR A 343 16.91 -9.41 -6.72
C TYR A 343 17.76 -8.29 -7.31
N GLY A 344 17.55 -7.04 -6.87
CA GLY A 344 18.35 -5.89 -7.29
C GLY A 344 18.17 -5.49 -8.76
N PHE A 345 17.08 -5.92 -9.40
CA PHE A 345 16.77 -5.48 -10.75
C PHE A 345 16.33 -4.01 -10.76
N LYS A 346 16.57 -3.35 -11.87
CA LYS A 346 16.04 -2.02 -12.18
C LYS A 346 14.91 -2.13 -13.20
N ALA A 347 14.02 -1.14 -13.21
CA ALA A 347 12.91 -1.12 -14.16
C ALA A 347 13.40 -1.16 -15.62
N GLU A 348 14.51 -0.46 -15.90
CA GLU A 348 15.13 -0.33 -17.21
C GLU A 348 15.80 -1.64 -17.69
N GLU A 349 16.08 -2.57 -16.79
CA GLU A 349 16.60 -3.90 -17.13
C GLU A 349 15.48 -4.85 -17.57
N LEU A 350 14.28 -4.68 -17.04
CA LEU A 350 13.13 -5.53 -17.32
C LEU A 350 12.31 -5.05 -18.51
N LEU A 351 12.18 -3.73 -18.68
CA LEU A 351 11.37 -3.08 -19.69
C LEU A 351 12.10 -1.86 -20.26
N SER A 352 11.63 -1.36 -21.42
CA SER A 352 12.17 -0.17 -22.07
C SER A 352 11.08 0.53 -22.86
N GLU A 353 11.36 1.73 -23.38
CA GLU A 353 10.43 2.45 -24.27
C GLU A 353 10.08 1.64 -25.54
N LYS A 354 11.02 0.82 -26.05
CA LYS A 354 10.80 -0.06 -27.21
C LYS A 354 9.98 -1.29 -26.86
N LYS A 355 10.04 -1.75 -25.62
CA LYS A 355 9.30 -2.89 -25.08
C LYS A 355 8.65 -2.48 -23.75
N PRO A 356 7.57 -1.69 -23.80
CA PRO A 356 7.04 -1.04 -22.61
C PRO A 356 6.13 -1.94 -21.75
N ASN A 357 5.70 -3.09 -22.25
CA ASN A 357 4.80 -4.00 -21.54
C ASN A 357 5.41 -5.38 -21.36
N PHE A 358 5.06 -6.05 -20.26
CA PHE A 358 5.49 -7.40 -19.98
C PHE A 358 4.94 -8.42 -21.00
N ASN A 359 5.70 -9.49 -21.18
CA ASN A 359 5.28 -10.61 -22.00
C ASN A 359 4.06 -11.32 -21.38
N LEU A 360 3.08 -11.64 -22.21
CA LEU A 360 1.88 -12.34 -21.78
C LEU A 360 2.15 -13.81 -21.42
N LEU A 361 3.08 -14.45 -22.11
CA LEU A 361 3.38 -15.88 -21.97
C LEU A 361 4.48 -16.15 -20.95
N LEU A 362 5.49 -15.27 -20.87
CA LEU A 362 6.66 -15.45 -20.03
C LEU A 362 6.57 -14.59 -18.77
N ASP A 363 7.12 -15.08 -17.66
CA ASP A 363 7.33 -14.24 -16.49
C ASP A 363 8.47 -13.25 -16.72
N PRO A 364 8.50 -12.11 -16.01
CA PRO A 364 9.47 -11.04 -16.24
C PRO A 364 10.94 -11.48 -16.15
N LYS A 365 11.26 -12.43 -15.27
CA LYS A 365 12.63 -12.91 -15.10
C LYS A 365 13.04 -13.84 -16.24
N CYS A 366 12.14 -14.71 -16.68
CA CYS A 366 12.37 -15.60 -17.84
C CYS A 366 12.54 -14.76 -19.11
N ASP A 367 11.68 -13.79 -19.32
CA ASP A 367 11.75 -12.89 -20.47
C ASP A 367 13.06 -12.08 -20.49
N TRP A 368 13.51 -11.59 -19.33
CA TRP A 368 14.82 -10.95 -19.17
C TRP A 368 15.97 -11.92 -19.51
N ALA A 369 15.94 -13.15 -18.99
CA ALA A 369 16.98 -14.14 -19.22
C ALA A 369 17.12 -14.46 -20.72
N LEU A 370 16.02 -14.60 -21.45
CA LEU A 370 16.04 -14.83 -22.90
C LEU A 370 16.65 -13.66 -23.69
N GLN A 371 16.50 -12.45 -23.20
CA GLN A 371 17.12 -11.26 -23.81
C GLN A 371 18.62 -11.14 -23.46
N ASN A 372 19.08 -11.81 -22.41
CA ASN A 372 20.45 -11.77 -21.91
C ASN A 372 21.13 -13.14 -21.95
N LEU A 373 20.88 -13.95 -22.97
CA LEU A 373 21.43 -15.32 -23.12
C LEU A 373 22.95 -15.37 -23.03
N LYS A 374 23.67 -14.29 -23.38
CA LYS A 374 25.13 -14.18 -23.24
C LYS A 374 25.61 -14.26 -21.78
N GLU A 375 24.75 -14.00 -20.81
CA GLU A 375 25.05 -14.10 -19.39
C GLU A 375 24.85 -15.55 -18.87
N PHE A 376 24.43 -16.47 -19.71
CA PHE A 376 24.13 -17.86 -19.37
C PHE A 376 24.95 -18.84 -20.21
N PRO A 377 25.35 -20.01 -19.64
CA PRO A 377 25.14 -20.46 -18.27
C PRO A 377 26.02 -19.70 -17.26
N VAL A 378 25.53 -19.56 -16.02
CA VAL A 378 26.27 -18.94 -14.94
C VAL A 378 27.20 -19.95 -14.28
N GLU A 379 28.52 -19.71 -14.31
CA GLU A 379 29.52 -20.54 -13.64
C GLU A 379 29.54 -20.23 -12.14
N VAL A 380 29.00 -21.14 -11.33
CA VAL A 380 28.73 -20.95 -9.90
C VAL A 380 29.98 -20.59 -9.10
N ASN A 381 31.13 -21.17 -9.45
CA ASN A 381 32.40 -20.97 -8.73
C ASN A 381 33.10 -19.64 -9.08
N LYS A 382 32.67 -18.98 -10.16
CA LYS A 382 33.29 -17.74 -10.65
C LYS A 382 32.34 -16.55 -10.62
N ALA A 383 31.06 -16.79 -10.55
CA ALA A 383 30.03 -15.76 -10.62
C ALA A 383 30.02 -14.89 -9.37
N SER A 384 29.78 -13.60 -9.57
CA SER A 384 29.49 -12.68 -8.47
C SER A 384 28.16 -13.04 -7.79
N TYR A 385 28.00 -12.56 -6.54
CA TYR A 385 26.73 -12.74 -5.82
C TYR A 385 25.53 -12.19 -6.62
N GLU A 386 25.69 -11.06 -7.29
CA GLU A 386 24.63 -10.47 -8.13
C GLU A 386 24.29 -11.35 -9.33
N GLN A 387 25.27 -11.91 -10.01
CA GLN A 387 25.04 -12.84 -11.12
C GLN A 387 24.32 -14.11 -10.65
N LEU A 388 24.74 -14.68 -9.51
CA LEU A 388 24.07 -15.83 -8.90
C LEU A 388 22.61 -15.50 -8.52
N LEU A 389 22.37 -14.33 -7.94
CA LEU A 389 21.03 -13.87 -7.56
C LEU A 389 20.11 -13.74 -8.77
N ARG A 390 20.63 -13.18 -9.87
CA ARG A 390 19.89 -13.03 -11.14
C ARG A 390 19.65 -14.35 -11.85
N GLY A 391 20.61 -15.29 -11.83
CA GLY A 391 20.49 -16.61 -12.42
C GLY A 391 19.57 -17.58 -11.66
N ARG A 392 19.33 -17.35 -10.39
CA ARG A 392 18.56 -18.26 -9.53
C ARG A 392 17.07 -18.25 -9.87
N LYS A 393 16.44 -19.46 -9.87
CA LYS A 393 14.98 -19.57 -10.01
C LYS A 393 14.26 -18.91 -8.82
N ILE A 394 13.20 -18.14 -9.08
CA ILE A 394 12.33 -17.62 -8.03
C ILE A 394 11.60 -18.83 -7.42
N SER A 395 11.82 -19.08 -6.13
CA SER A 395 11.05 -20.06 -5.37
C SER A 395 10.38 -19.39 -4.17
N GLN A 396 9.24 -19.89 -3.77
CA GLN A 396 8.53 -19.41 -2.57
C GLN A 396 9.34 -19.64 -1.28
N THR A 397 10.31 -20.55 -1.31
CA THR A 397 11.19 -20.89 -0.18
C THR A 397 12.31 -19.88 0.05
N ASP A 398 12.58 -18.96 -0.88
CA ASP A 398 13.65 -17.96 -0.74
C ASP A 398 13.39 -16.94 0.40
N HIS A 399 12.19 -16.92 0.94
CA HIS A 399 11.87 -16.14 2.15
C HIS A 399 12.62 -16.63 3.40
N CYS A 400 13.01 -17.87 3.44
CA CYS A 400 13.64 -18.49 4.62
C CYS A 400 15.16 -18.27 4.69
N CYS A 401 15.85 -18.21 3.54
CA CYS A 401 17.32 -18.12 3.49
C CYS A 401 17.91 -16.72 3.78
N GLN A 402 17.13 -15.66 3.64
CA GLN A 402 17.62 -14.30 3.97
C GLN A 402 17.73 -14.03 5.48
N LYS A 403 17.17 -14.87 6.34
CA LYS A 403 17.18 -14.68 7.80
C LYS A 403 18.39 -15.28 8.51
N THR A 404 19.05 -16.24 7.90
CA THR A 404 20.23 -16.83 8.50
C THR A 404 21.46 -16.34 7.73
N GLY A 405 22.07 -15.25 8.15
CA GLY A 405 23.38 -14.81 7.68
C GLY A 405 24.49 -15.80 7.99
N LYS A 406 24.23 -17.09 7.80
CA LYS A 406 25.19 -18.18 7.86
C LYS A 406 25.48 -18.61 6.42
N THR A 407 26.60 -18.14 5.93
CA THR A 407 27.38 -18.83 4.90
C THR A 407 27.51 -20.29 5.34
N GLY A 408 26.80 -21.15 4.69
CA GLY A 408 26.96 -22.60 4.80
C GLY A 408 26.74 -23.17 3.41
N PHE A 409 27.78 -23.81 2.92
CA PHE A 409 27.97 -24.46 1.64
C PHE A 409 26.76 -25.15 1.06
#